data_a6e68b07b177e1dceabe2fd4280472ab
#
_entry.id   a6e68b07b177e1dceabe2fd4280472ab
#
_cell.length_a   1.000
_cell.length_b   1.000
_cell.length_c   1.000
_cell.angle_alpha   90.00
_cell.angle_beta   90.00
_cell.angle_gamma   90.00
#
_symmetry.space_group_name_H-M   'P 1'
#
loop_
_entity.id
_entity.type
_entity.pdbx_description
1 polymer ?
#
loop_
_entity_poly.entity_id
_entity_poly.type
_entity_poly.pdbx_seq_one_letter_code
_entity_poly.pdbx_strand_id
1 'polypeptide(L)'
;MHGCAGGGEVSRGTRALSGGAHVVLNIAENLERVEQAIAEACRAAGRRREDVELMAVSKTYPAETIAEAARLGMTLFGENRVQEFASKASTLETLRSGTEKPIRVHLIGHLQSNKVAKAAEVFDAVDSLDSLRLARRLDEAAGKLGKKLPVLIEVKLSPEETKEGLEPESPDAAELLEALPGLANLEMRGLMTIAPWGAEEAVTRACFRSLREWRDRWAAHYPRLEFNVLSMGMSGDFPLAIAEGATRIRVGTAIFGKRALYTGPQ
;
A
#
# COMPACT_ATOMS: atom_id res chain seq x y z
N MET A 1 52.30 66.28 26.02
CA MET A 1 50.99 66.75 26.40
C MET A 1 49.94 66.01 25.58
N HIS A 2 49.05 65.36 26.26
CA HIS A 2 47.74 64.90 25.83
C HIS A 2 47.72 63.97 24.60
N GLY A 3 47.37 62.70 24.61
CA GLY A 3 46.29 61.99 25.34
C GLY A 3 45.04 61.96 24.51
N CYS A 4 44.72 60.83 23.92
CA CYS A 4 43.32 60.41 23.86
C CYS A 4 43.19 59.01 23.23
N ALA A 5 42.51 58.18 23.94
CA ALA A 5 42.14 56.82 23.61
C ALA A 5 41.06 56.74 22.51
N GLY A 6 41.15 55.74 21.63
CA GLY A 6 40.10 55.40 20.69
C GLY A 6 39.66 53.95 20.95
N GLY A 7 38.47 53.79 21.45
CA GLY A 7 37.84 52.51 21.74
C GLY A 7 37.53 51.70 20.50
N GLY A 8 37.95 50.47 20.50
CA GLY A 8 37.55 49.51 19.50
C GLY A 8 36.18 48.87 19.84
N GLU A 9 35.21 49.12 19.00
CA GLU A 9 33.93 48.42 19.03
C GLU A 9 34.09 46.97 18.56
N VAL A 10 33.84 46.05 19.48
CA VAL A 10 33.75 44.61 19.16
C VAL A 10 32.35 44.35 18.61
N SER A 11 32.28 44.23 17.27
CA SER A 11 31.06 43.78 16.59
C SER A 11 30.82 42.30 16.95
N ARG A 12 29.83 42.07 17.77
CA ARG A 12 29.26 40.73 18.02
C ARG A 12 28.47 40.31 16.80
N GLY A 13 29.06 39.47 15.95
CA GLY A 13 28.36 38.77 14.88
C GLY A 13 27.35 37.80 15.45
N THR A 14 26.12 38.15 15.34
CA THR A 14 24.97 37.26 15.59
C THR A 14 24.97 36.18 14.51
N ARG A 15 25.43 35.00 14.90
CA ARG A 15 25.34 33.77 14.07
C ARG A 15 23.86 33.36 14.03
N ALA A 16 23.19 33.68 12.93
CA ALA A 16 21.87 33.19 12.65
C ALA A 16 21.93 31.66 12.54
N LEU A 17 21.37 30.99 13.53
CA LEU A 17 21.08 29.57 13.45
C LEU A 17 19.91 29.41 12.46
N SER A 18 20.23 28.98 11.23
CA SER A 18 19.22 28.51 10.29
C SER A 18 18.63 27.20 10.83
N GLY A 19 17.65 27.32 11.68
CA GLY A 19 16.79 26.21 12.09
C GLY A 19 15.96 25.78 10.91
N GLY A 20 16.42 24.79 10.14
CA GLY A 20 15.54 24.03 9.29
C GLY A 20 14.47 23.37 10.17
N ALA A 21 13.24 23.81 10.06
CA ALA A 21 12.12 23.15 10.71
C ALA A 21 12.05 21.72 10.18
N HIS A 22 12.61 20.77 10.91
CA HIS A 22 12.29 19.37 10.76
C HIS A 22 10.78 19.26 11.07
N VAL A 23 9.97 19.08 10.05
CA VAL A 23 8.60 18.65 10.21
C VAL A 23 8.68 17.28 10.87
N VAL A 24 8.52 17.24 12.19
CA VAL A 24 8.41 15.99 12.93
C VAL A 24 7.14 15.34 12.44
N LEU A 25 7.28 14.22 11.72
CA LEU A 25 6.15 13.42 11.27
C LEU A 25 5.48 12.85 12.53
N ASN A 26 4.32 13.37 12.89
CA ASN A 26 3.54 12.82 14.01
C ASN A 26 2.66 11.69 13.47
N ILE A 27 3.23 10.49 13.33
CA ILE A 27 2.54 9.31 12.82
C ILE A 27 1.36 8.95 13.73
N ALA A 28 1.48 9.12 15.04
CA ALA A 28 0.41 8.81 15.99
C ALA A 28 -0.83 9.67 15.74
N GLU A 29 -0.69 11.00 15.70
CA GLU A 29 -1.81 11.90 15.41
C GLU A 29 -2.40 11.68 14.01
N ASN A 30 -1.55 11.35 13.04
CA ASN A 30 -2.02 11.05 11.70
C ASN A 30 -2.85 9.77 11.66
N LEU A 31 -2.42 8.72 12.36
CA LEU A 31 -3.16 7.47 12.49
C LEU A 31 -4.51 7.69 13.17
N GLU A 32 -4.54 8.45 14.27
CA GLU A 32 -5.80 8.79 14.96
C GLU A 32 -6.78 9.49 14.03
N ARG A 33 -6.32 10.48 13.26
CA ARG A 33 -7.16 11.19 12.27
C ARG A 33 -7.66 10.27 11.15
N VAL A 34 -6.81 9.39 10.65
CA VAL A 34 -7.19 8.41 9.63
C VAL A 34 -8.22 7.43 10.19
N GLU A 35 -8.01 6.92 11.40
CA GLU A 35 -8.96 6.00 12.06
C GLU A 35 -10.32 6.66 12.30
N GLN A 36 -10.35 7.92 12.75
CA GLN A 36 -11.59 8.68 12.89
C GLN A 36 -12.33 8.83 11.56
N ALA A 37 -11.60 9.21 10.49
CA ALA A 37 -12.19 9.36 9.17
C ALA A 37 -12.72 8.04 8.59
N ILE A 38 -12.03 6.91 8.84
CA ILE A 38 -12.53 5.59 8.46
C ILE A 38 -13.82 5.24 9.23
N ALA A 39 -13.84 5.47 10.55
CA ALA A 39 -15.01 5.20 11.38
C ALA A 39 -16.22 6.05 10.94
N GLU A 40 -16.02 7.30 10.58
CA GLU A 40 -17.05 8.19 10.03
C GLU A 40 -17.57 7.69 8.68
N ALA A 41 -16.68 7.33 7.76
CA ALA A 41 -17.04 6.78 6.45
C ALA A 41 -17.81 5.46 6.58
N CYS A 42 -17.39 4.57 7.47
CA CYS A 42 -18.10 3.32 7.76
C CYS A 42 -19.51 3.59 8.30
N ARG A 43 -19.63 4.50 9.27
CA ARG A 43 -20.93 4.88 9.84
C ARG A 43 -21.86 5.46 8.79
N ALA A 44 -21.36 6.35 7.94
CA ALA A 44 -22.12 6.94 6.83
C ALA A 44 -22.59 5.89 5.82
N ALA A 45 -21.81 4.82 5.64
CA ALA A 45 -22.14 3.70 4.75
C ALA A 45 -22.95 2.58 5.42
N GLY A 46 -23.35 2.73 6.69
CA GLY A 46 -24.06 1.68 7.44
C GLY A 46 -23.22 0.43 7.70
N ARG A 47 -21.87 0.57 7.77
CA ARG A 47 -20.91 -0.52 7.97
C ARG A 47 -20.23 -0.42 9.32
N ARG A 48 -19.72 -1.52 9.81
CA ARG A 48 -18.87 -1.54 11.01
C ARG A 48 -17.43 -1.14 10.64
N ARG A 49 -16.70 -0.54 11.59
CA ARG A 49 -15.27 -0.19 11.38
C ARG A 49 -14.42 -1.43 11.08
N GLU A 50 -14.73 -2.54 11.72
CA GLU A 50 -14.02 -3.81 11.61
C GLU A 50 -14.16 -4.47 10.24
N ASP A 51 -15.13 -4.07 9.44
CA ASP A 51 -15.34 -4.57 8.08
C ASP A 51 -14.31 -4.00 7.08
N VAL A 52 -13.46 -3.05 7.52
CA VAL A 52 -12.48 -2.36 6.66
C VAL A 52 -11.09 -2.44 7.27
N GLU A 53 -10.19 -3.14 6.59
CA GLU A 53 -8.78 -3.23 6.96
C GLU A 53 -8.00 -2.01 6.44
N LEU A 54 -7.20 -1.38 7.29
CA LEU A 54 -6.30 -0.29 6.91
C LEU A 54 -4.93 -0.86 6.55
N MET A 55 -4.48 -0.63 5.32
CA MET A 55 -3.12 -0.88 4.86
C MET A 55 -2.32 0.42 4.86
N ALA A 56 -1.24 0.49 5.62
CA ALA A 56 -0.31 1.62 5.62
C ALA A 56 0.67 1.49 4.44
N VAL A 57 0.60 2.41 3.46
CA VAL A 57 1.46 2.38 2.27
C VAL A 57 2.78 3.06 2.57
N SER A 58 3.82 2.25 2.81
CA SER A 58 5.14 2.66 3.31
C SER A 58 6.21 2.82 2.23
N LYS A 59 5.83 2.76 0.95
CA LYS A 59 6.76 2.98 -0.17
C LYS A 59 7.51 4.30 -0.01
N THR A 60 8.81 4.29 -0.27
CA THR A 60 9.73 5.45 -0.16
C THR A 60 10.04 5.92 1.25
N TYR A 61 9.47 5.32 2.29
CA TYR A 61 9.82 5.62 3.67
C TYR A 61 10.83 4.58 4.20
N PRO A 62 11.73 4.98 5.11
CA PRO A 62 12.72 4.08 5.70
C PRO A 62 12.08 3.05 6.65
N ALA A 63 12.85 2.00 6.99
CA ALA A 63 12.37 0.92 7.85
C ALA A 63 11.96 1.40 9.24
N GLU A 64 12.61 2.43 9.76
CA GLU A 64 12.32 3.05 11.06
C GLU A 64 10.92 3.64 11.13
N THR A 65 10.45 4.22 10.02
CA THR A 65 9.09 4.75 9.90
C THR A 65 8.04 3.63 9.94
N ILE A 66 8.33 2.50 9.28
CA ILE A 66 7.48 1.30 9.35
C ILE A 66 7.45 0.76 10.79
N ALA A 67 8.62 0.73 11.44
CA ALA A 67 8.76 0.29 12.82
C ALA A 67 7.96 1.15 13.80
N GLU A 68 7.95 2.46 13.60
CA GLU A 68 7.18 3.39 14.42
C GLU A 68 5.68 3.15 14.25
N ALA A 69 5.19 3.05 13.01
CA ALA A 69 3.78 2.74 12.74
C ALA A 69 3.37 1.37 13.31
N ALA A 70 4.26 0.38 13.26
CA ALA A 70 4.02 -0.94 13.85
C ALA A 70 3.89 -0.90 15.37
N ARG A 71 4.74 -0.11 16.08
CA ARG A 71 4.61 0.10 17.53
C ARG A 71 3.30 0.80 17.90
N LEU A 72 2.76 1.60 17.00
CA LEU A 72 1.45 2.25 17.14
C LEU A 72 0.27 1.32 16.74
N GLY A 73 0.54 0.04 16.50
CA GLY A 73 -0.48 -0.97 16.26
C GLY A 73 -0.78 -1.29 14.80
N MET A 74 -0.08 -0.68 13.84
CA MET A 74 -0.23 -1.08 12.43
C MET A 74 0.37 -2.45 12.18
N THR A 75 -0.40 -3.32 11.53
CA THR A 75 -0.01 -4.71 11.26
C THR A 75 0.03 -5.05 9.77
N LEU A 76 -0.48 -4.17 8.90
CA LEU A 76 -0.52 -4.38 7.46
C LEU A 76 0.10 -3.19 6.72
N PHE A 77 1.11 -3.50 5.91
CA PHE A 77 1.86 -2.52 5.12
C PHE A 77 1.81 -2.85 3.64
N GLY A 78 1.89 -1.81 2.80
CA GLY A 78 1.94 -1.95 1.35
C GLY A 78 3.19 -1.31 0.75
N GLU A 79 3.90 -2.06 -0.10
CA GLU A 79 5.10 -1.62 -0.80
C GLU A 79 4.95 -1.76 -2.31
N ASN A 80 5.57 -0.86 -3.06
CA ASN A 80 5.41 -0.86 -4.52
C ASN A 80 6.55 -1.57 -5.27
N ARG A 81 7.74 -1.69 -4.66
CA ARG A 81 8.96 -2.14 -5.35
C ARG A 81 9.69 -3.21 -4.57
N VAL A 82 9.95 -4.33 -5.23
CA VAL A 82 10.63 -5.48 -4.62
C VAL A 82 12.03 -5.13 -4.08
N GLN A 83 12.85 -4.42 -4.87
CA GLN A 83 14.20 -4.07 -4.45
C GLN A 83 14.21 -3.11 -3.27
N GLU A 84 13.33 -2.11 -3.28
CA GLU A 84 13.21 -1.15 -2.18
C GLU A 84 12.84 -1.87 -0.89
N PHE A 85 11.84 -2.73 -0.92
CA PHE A 85 11.44 -3.47 0.27
C PHE A 85 12.52 -4.47 0.70
N ALA A 86 13.16 -5.17 -0.22
CA ALA A 86 14.22 -6.13 0.11
C ALA A 86 15.38 -5.48 0.89
N SER A 87 15.68 -4.20 0.65
CA SER A 87 16.69 -3.47 1.41
C SER A 87 16.26 -3.13 2.85
N LYS A 88 14.96 -3.13 3.12
CA LYS A 88 14.36 -2.87 4.44
C LYS A 88 14.03 -4.15 5.21
N ALA A 89 13.94 -5.29 4.52
CA ALA A 89 13.37 -6.53 5.04
C ALA A 89 14.10 -7.06 6.29
N SER A 90 15.43 -6.99 6.33
CA SER A 90 16.24 -7.45 7.48
C SER A 90 15.95 -6.65 8.75
N THR A 91 15.78 -5.34 8.64
CA THR A 91 15.40 -4.48 9.78
C THR A 91 14.00 -4.82 10.28
N LEU A 92 13.07 -5.10 9.37
CA LEU A 92 11.70 -5.47 9.74
C LEU A 92 11.59 -6.89 10.30
N GLU A 93 12.47 -7.81 9.95
CA GLU A 93 12.50 -9.17 10.53
C GLU A 93 12.79 -9.11 12.04
N THR A 94 13.70 -8.25 12.45
CA THR A 94 13.97 -8.00 13.87
C THR A 94 12.74 -7.45 14.61
N LEU A 95 11.95 -6.62 13.94
CA LEU A 95 10.71 -6.07 14.51
C LEU A 95 9.59 -7.12 14.58
N ARG A 96 9.46 -7.97 13.56
CA ARG A 96 8.49 -9.07 13.55
C ARG A 96 8.65 -9.99 14.75
N SER A 97 9.90 -10.22 15.16
CA SER A 97 10.23 -11.05 16.32
C SER A 97 9.87 -10.42 17.68
N GLY A 98 9.66 -9.10 17.73
CA GLY A 98 9.41 -8.34 18.95
C GLY A 98 7.98 -7.80 19.11
N THR A 99 7.08 -8.04 18.16
CA THR A 99 5.70 -7.55 18.21
C THR A 99 4.72 -8.67 18.59
N GLU A 100 3.73 -8.35 19.44
CA GLU A 100 2.66 -9.30 19.80
C GLU A 100 1.81 -9.73 18.59
N LYS A 101 1.69 -8.88 17.58
CA LYS A 101 0.93 -9.13 16.35
C LYS A 101 1.89 -9.22 15.17
N PRO A 102 1.72 -10.22 14.29
CA PRO A 102 2.58 -10.36 13.11
C PRO A 102 2.39 -9.17 12.15
N ILE A 103 3.52 -8.56 11.75
CA ILE A 103 3.54 -7.55 10.71
C ILE A 103 3.50 -8.24 9.36
N ARG A 104 2.56 -7.86 8.50
CA ARG A 104 2.42 -8.34 7.12
C ARG A 104 2.76 -7.22 6.15
N VAL A 105 3.52 -7.54 5.11
CA VAL A 105 3.88 -6.59 4.05
C VAL A 105 3.48 -7.17 2.71
N HIS A 106 2.60 -6.46 2.00
CA HIS A 106 2.10 -6.87 0.70
C HIS A 106 2.77 -6.07 -0.42
N LEU A 107 3.07 -6.73 -1.54
CA LEU A 107 3.41 -6.05 -2.77
C LEU A 107 2.12 -5.56 -3.44
N ILE A 108 2.01 -4.24 -3.61
CA ILE A 108 0.83 -3.57 -4.21
C ILE A 108 1.17 -2.83 -5.51
N GLY A 109 2.40 -2.90 -5.99
CA GLY A 109 2.84 -2.34 -7.28
C GLY A 109 3.15 -3.45 -8.27
N HIS A 110 3.23 -3.07 -9.56
CA HIS A 110 3.49 -4.00 -10.66
C HIS A 110 4.72 -4.88 -10.41
N LEU A 111 4.56 -6.18 -10.59
CA LEU A 111 5.61 -7.18 -10.37
C LEU A 111 6.26 -7.61 -11.69
N GLN A 112 7.47 -7.12 -11.92
CA GLN A 112 8.27 -7.57 -13.05
C GLN A 112 8.63 -9.07 -12.94
N SER A 113 8.55 -9.79 -14.04
CA SER A 113 8.80 -11.23 -14.11
C SER A 113 10.15 -11.68 -13.55
N ASN A 114 11.21 -10.85 -13.68
CA ASN A 114 12.56 -11.16 -13.16
C ASN A 114 12.70 -10.96 -11.66
N LYS A 115 11.68 -10.45 -10.97
CA LYS A 115 11.67 -10.18 -9.52
C LYS A 115 10.78 -11.14 -8.73
N VAL A 116 10.09 -12.05 -9.41
CA VAL A 116 9.09 -12.97 -8.81
C VAL A 116 9.66 -13.81 -7.68
N ALA A 117 10.84 -14.41 -7.86
CA ALA A 117 11.46 -15.24 -6.80
C ALA A 117 11.75 -14.40 -5.53
N LYS A 118 12.31 -13.20 -5.70
CA LYS A 118 12.58 -12.31 -4.57
C LYS A 118 11.29 -11.77 -3.94
N ALA A 119 10.27 -11.48 -4.75
CA ALA A 119 8.97 -11.07 -4.24
C ALA A 119 8.35 -12.18 -3.37
N ALA A 120 8.34 -13.43 -3.87
CA ALA A 120 7.84 -14.57 -3.11
C ALA A 120 8.60 -14.79 -1.79
N GLU A 121 9.90 -14.47 -1.72
CA GLU A 121 10.72 -14.58 -0.51
C GLU A 121 10.35 -13.53 0.54
N VAL A 122 10.23 -12.25 0.14
CA VAL A 122 10.20 -11.13 1.10
C VAL A 122 8.80 -10.62 1.42
N PHE A 123 7.79 -10.87 0.57
CA PHE A 123 6.42 -10.43 0.80
C PHE A 123 5.54 -11.51 1.37
N ASP A 124 4.55 -11.10 2.16
CA ASP A 124 3.53 -11.97 2.74
C ASP A 124 2.34 -12.17 1.78
N ALA A 125 2.15 -11.29 0.82
CA ALA A 125 1.14 -11.40 -0.25
C ALA A 125 1.50 -10.53 -1.47
N VAL A 126 0.86 -10.79 -2.61
CA VAL A 126 0.94 -9.99 -3.83
C VAL A 126 -0.47 -9.55 -4.24
N ASP A 127 -0.75 -8.25 -4.12
CA ASP A 127 -2.07 -7.68 -4.40
C ASP A 127 -2.19 -7.16 -5.86
N SER A 128 -1.17 -7.41 -6.71
CA SER A 128 -1.04 -6.90 -8.09
C SER A 128 -0.87 -8.02 -9.12
N LEU A 129 -1.62 -9.13 -8.96
CA LEU A 129 -1.61 -10.22 -9.95
C LEU A 129 -2.42 -9.80 -11.19
N ASP A 130 -1.76 -9.78 -12.36
CA ASP A 130 -2.32 -9.26 -13.61
C ASP A 130 -2.30 -10.23 -14.78
N SER A 131 -1.75 -11.44 -14.61
CA SER A 131 -1.64 -12.40 -15.72
C SER A 131 -1.44 -13.84 -15.24
N LEU A 132 -1.89 -14.81 -16.06
CA LEU A 132 -1.64 -16.22 -15.81
C LEU A 132 -0.13 -16.55 -15.81
N ARG A 133 0.65 -15.90 -16.67
CA ARG A 133 2.10 -16.05 -16.69
C ARG A 133 2.73 -15.66 -15.35
N LEU A 134 2.29 -14.56 -14.75
CA LEU A 134 2.77 -14.12 -13.44
C LEU A 134 2.31 -15.10 -12.35
N ALA A 135 1.05 -15.54 -12.39
CA ALA A 135 0.50 -16.50 -11.44
C ALA A 135 1.31 -17.80 -11.39
N ARG A 136 1.59 -18.41 -12.56
CA ARG A 136 2.39 -19.64 -12.64
C ARG A 136 3.80 -19.47 -12.04
N ARG A 137 4.44 -18.34 -12.29
CA ARG A 137 5.78 -18.05 -11.74
C ARG A 137 5.77 -17.82 -10.23
N LEU A 138 4.73 -17.15 -9.72
CA LEU A 138 4.54 -16.98 -8.28
C LEU A 138 4.25 -18.31 -7.58
N ASP A 139 3.41 -19.16 -8.19
CA ASP A 139 3.11 -20.50 -7.68
C ASP A 139 4.37 -21.36 -7.57
N GLU A 140 5.18 -21.41 -8.62
CA GLU A 140 6.46 -22.12 -8.63
C GLU A 140 7.43 -21.56 -7.56
N ALA A 141 7.54 -20.24 -7.46
CA ALA A 141 8.42 -19.60 -6.48
C ALA A 141 7.96 -19.84 -5.05
N ALA A 142 6.67 -19.74 -4.75
CA ALA A 142 6.08 -20.03 -3.45
C ALA A 142 6.27 -21.52 -3.09
N GLY A 143 6.08 -22.43 -4.04
CA GLY A 143 6.30 -23.86 -3.86
C GLY A 143 7.74 -24.21 -3.50
N LYS A 144 8.75 -23.55 -4.13
CA LYS A 144 10.17 -23.72 -3.75
C LYS A 144 10.48 -23.29 -2.33
N LEU A 145 9.69 -22.35 -1.78
CA LEU A 145 9.80 -21.86 -0.42
C LEU A 145 8.92 -22.63 0.58
N GLY A 146 8.15 -23.61 0.10
CA GLY A 146 7.23 -24.41 0.95
C GLY A 146 6.09 -23.58 1.55
N LYS A 147 5.70 -22.45 0.92
CA LYS A 147 4.67 -21.56 1.46
C LYS A 147 3.47 -21.40 0.54
N LYS A 148 2.34 -21.03 1.13
CA LYS A 148 1.19 -20.50 0.40
C LYS A 148 1.32 -18.99 0.31
N LEU A 149 1.07 -18.42 -0.87
CA LEU A 149 1.16 -16.99 -1.12
C LEU A 149 -0.24 -16.43 -1.44
N PRO A 150 -0.83 -15.62 -0.55
CA PRO A 150 -2.06 -14.90 -0.83
C PRO A 150 -1.88 -13.93 -2.01
N VAL A 151 -2.89 -13.88 -2.89
CA VAL A 151 -2.88 -12.98 -4.05
C VAL A 151 -4.23 -12.28 -4.23
N LEU A 152 -4.18 -11.03 -4.73
CA LEU A 152 -5.34 -10.34 -5.29
C LEU A 152 -5.11 -10.15 -6.78
N ILE A 153 -6.18 -10.27 -7.58
CA ILE A 153 -6.13 -9.89 -9.00
C ILE A 153 -6.27 -8.36 -9.08
N GLU A 154 -5.32 -7.71 -9.75
CA GLU A 154 -5.43 -6.30 -10.11
C GLU A 154 -6.30 -6.16 -11.34
N VAL A 155 -7.45 -5.47 -11.18
CA VAL A 155 -8.44 -5.27 -12.24
C VAL A 155 -8.34 -3.85 -12.77
N LYS A 156 -8.13 -3.72 -14.09
CA LYS A 156 -8.09 -2.44 -14.80
C LYS A 156 -9.51 -1.99 -15.12
N LEU A 157 -9.97 -0.98 -14.39
CA LEU A 157 -11.30 -0.37 -14.55
C LEU A 157 -11.23 1.08 -15.00
N SER A 158 -10.05 1.54 -15.38
CA SER A 158 -9.79 2.89 -15.88
C SER A 158 -9.50 2.83 -17.37
N PRO A 159 -9.98 3.80 -18.18
CA PRO A 159 -9.67 3.86 -19.60
C PRO A 159 -8.21 4.31 -19.89
N GLU A 160 -7.43 4.65 -18.86
CA GLU A 160 -6.05 5.08 -19.01
C GLU A 160 -5.17 3.90 -19.48
N GLU A 161 -4.56 4.01 -20.67
CA GLU A 161 -3.71 2.96 -21.26
C GLU A 161 -2.49 2.62 -20.40
N THR A 162 -1.99 3.59 -19.63
CA THR A 162 -0.81 3.45 -18.78
C THR A 162 -1.05 2.70 -17.48
N LYS A 163 -2.29 2.32 -17.17
CA LYS A 163 -2.59 1.54 -15.96
C LYS A 163 -2.42 0.06 -16.20
N GLU A 164 -1.78 -0.55 -15.24
CA GLU A 164 -1.62 -2.00 -15.12
C GLU A 164 -2.93 -2.67 -14.68
N GLY A 165 -2.97 -3.99 -14.78
CA GLY A 165 -4.12 -4.80 -14.36
C GLY A 165 -4.81 -5.49 -15.52
N LEU A 166 -5.64 -6.46 -15.19
CA LEU A 166 -6.43 -7.27 -16.11
C LEU A 166 -7.74 -6.56 -16.48
N GLU A 167 -8.03 -6.49 -17.76
CA GLU A 167 -9.37 -6.09 -18.23
C GLU A 167 -10.36 -7.22 -17.93
N PRO A 168 -11.44 -6.96 -17.18
CA PRO A 168 -12.23 -8.04 -16.60
C PRO A 168 -13.01 -8.89 -17.62
N GLU A 169 -13.29 -8.36 -18.82
CA GLU A 169 -13.98 -9.08 -19.91
C GLU A 169 -12.98 -9.72 -20.90
N SER A 170 -11.68 -9.60 -20.65
CA SER A 170 -10.66 -10.14 -21.55
C SER A 170 -10.59 -11.67 -21.47
N PRO A 171 -10.17 -12.35 -22.55
CA PRO A 171 -9.84 -13.77 -22.52
C PRO A 171 -8.76 -14.10 -21.48
N ASP A 172 -7.82 -13.18 -21.24
CA ASP A 172 -6.72 -13.36 -20.27
C ASP A 172 -7.24 -13.44 -18.84
N ALA A 173 -8.33 -12.69 -18.52
CA ALA A 173 -8.99 -12.76 -17.21
C ALA A 173 -9.66 -14.13 -17.00
N ALA A 174 -10.36 -14.64 -18.02
CA ALA A 174 -10.99 -15.95 -17.96
C ALA A 174 -9.93 -17.07 -17.81
N GLU A 175 -8.86 -17.03 -18.61
CA GLU A 175 -7.77 -18.00 -18.55
C GLU A 175 -7.09 -18.04 -17.17
N LEU A 176 -6.84 -16.87 -16.57
CA LEU A 176 -6.28 -16.77 -15.22
C LEU A 176 -7.21 -17.39 -14.18
N LEU A 177 -8.49 -17.00 -14.19
CA LEU A 177 -9.49 -17.45 -13.20
C LEU A 177 -9.72 -18.97 -13.28
N GLU A 178 -9.74 -19.55 -14.48
CA GLU A 178 -9.85 -21.00 -14.69
C GLU A 178 -8.63 -21.76 -14.18
N ALA A 179 -7.43 -21.19 -14.33
CA ALA A 179 -6.19 -21.82 -13.93
C ALA A 179 -5.88 -21.74 -12.43
N LEU A 180 -6.32 -20.68 -11.75
CA LEU A 180 -6.01 -20.43 -10.33
C LEU A 180 -6.30 -21.60 -9.39
N PRO A 181 -7.42 -22.36 -9.50
CA PRO A 181 -7.68 -23.50 -8.62
C PRO A 181 -6.64 -24.63 -8.72
N GLY A 182 -5.86 -24.67 -9.82
CA GLY A 182 -4.77 -25.63 -10.03
C GLY A 182 -3.41 -25.16 -9.52
N LEU A 183 -3.26 -23.89 -9.18
CA LEU A 183 -2.01 -23.32 -8.67
C LEU A 183 -1.93 -23.49 -7.16
N ALA A 184 -1.39 -24.65 -6.76
CA ALA A 184 -1.50 -25.16 -5.40
C ALA A 184 -0.82 -24.30 -4.32
N ASN A 185 0.10 -23.42 -4.70
CA ASN A 185 0.85 -22.58 -3.76
C ASN A 185 0.34 -21.12 -3.72
N LEU A 186 -0.71 -20.80 -4.50
CA LEU A 186 -1.39 -19.50 -4.43
C LEU A 186 -2.71 -19.62 -3.68
N GLU A 187 -3.05 -18.57 -2.95
CA GLU A 187 -4.34 -18.41 -2.28
C GLU A 187 -5.03 -17.17 -2.82
N MET A 188 -5.98 -17.36 -3.74
CA MET A 188 -6.81 -16.27 -4.22
C MET A 188 -7.65 -15.70 -3.08
N ARG A 189 -7.58 -14.39 -2.83
CA ARG A 189 -8.28 -13.73 -1.71
C ARG A 189 -9.22 -12.62 -2.15
N GLY A 190 -9.14 -12.15 -3.38
CA GLY A 190 -10.03 -11.07 -3.85
C GLY A 190 -9.43 -10.22 -4.96
N LEU A 191 -9.94 -9.00 -5.07
CA LEU A 191 -9.61 -8.08 -6.15
C LEU A 191 -8.98 -6.78 -5.63
N MET A 192 -8.17 -6.16 -6.47
CA MET A 192 -7.60 -4.84 -6.26
C MET A 192 -7.85 -3.97 -7.49
N THR A 193 -8.09 -2.66 -7.28
CA THR A 193 -8.08 -1.66 -8.35
C THR A 193 -7.55 -0.33 -7.87
N ILE A 194 -7.13 0.51 -8.81
CA ILE A 194 -6.74 1.91 -8.60
C ILE A 194 -7.65 2.78 -9.45
N ALA A 195 -8.46 3.62 -8.81
CA ALA A 195 -9.33 4.56 -9.51
C ALA A 195 -8.52 5.61 -10.32
N PRO A 196 -9.10 6.22 -11.35
CA PRO A 196 -8.44 7.27 -12.13
C PRO A 196 -8.00 8.44 -11.23
N TRP A 197 -6.76 8.90 -11.43
CA TRP A 197 -6.21 9.99 -10.63
C TRP A 197 -6.90 11.32 -10.97
N GLY A 198 -7.35 12.05 -9.93
CA GLY A 198 -7.96 13.37 -10.13
C GLY A 198 -9.31 13.36 -10.85
N ALA A 199 -9.92 12.18 -11.00
CA ALA A 199 -11.25 12.07 -11.59
C ALA A 199 -12.33 12.66 -10.67
N GLU A 200 -13.47 13.04 -11.27
CA GLU A 200 -14.65 13.44 -10.53
C GLU A 200 -15.15 12.31 -9.61
N GLU A 201 -15.84 12.70 -8.54
CA GLU A 201 -16.37 11.76 -7.56
C GLU A 201 -17.23 10.67 -8.21
N ALA A 202 -18.09 11.04 -9.16
CA ALA A 202 -18.98 10.10 -9.85
C ALA A 202 -18.20 9.01 -10.60
N VAL A 203 -17.09 9.38 -11.27
CA VAL A 203 -16.22 8.45 -12.00
C VAL A 203 -15.47 7.52 -11.04
N THR A 204 -14.91 8.10 -9.97
CA THR A 204 -14.21 7.33 -8.92
C THR A 204 -15.15 6.32 -8.26
N ARG A 205 -16.36 6.75 -7.90
CA ARG A 205 -17.39 5.89 -7.31
C ARG A 205 -17.83 4.78 -8.27
N ALA A 206 -18.02 5.10 -9.56
CA ALA A 206 -18.37 4.10 -10.58
C ALA A 206 -17.27 3.04 -10.73
N CYS A 207 -16.00 3.43 -10.69
CA CYS A 207 -14.87 2.49 -10.71
C CYS A 207 -14.93 1.50 -9.52
N PHE A 208 -15.14 1.99 -8.30
CA PHE A 208 -15.22 1.12 -7.12
C PHE A 208 -16.46 0.21 -7.13
N ARG A 209 -17.59 0.73 -7.58
CA ARG A 209 -18.81 -0.07 -7.77
C ARG A 209 -18.60 -1.17 -8.79
N SER A 210 -17.95 -0.88 -9.90
CA SER A 210 -17.62 -1.85 -10.94
C SER A 210 -16.73 -2.98 -10.40
N LEU A 211 -15.74 -2.67 -9.55
CA LEU A 211 -14.93 -3.73 -8.92
C LEU A 211 -15.77 -4.66 -8.05
N ARG A 212 -16.71 -4.12 -7.27
CA ARG A 212 -17.63 -4.93 -6.46
C ARG A 212 -18.51 -5.82 -7.34
N GLU A 213 -19.06 -5.28 -8.41
CA GLU A 213 -19.92 -6.03 -9.35
C GLU A 213 -19.13 -7.16 -10.03
N TRP A 214 -17.88 -6.93 -10.41
CA TRP A 214 -17.01 -7.97 -10.95
C TRP A 214 -16.67 -9.03 -9.92
N ARG A 215 -16.39 -8.64 -8.68
CA ARG A 215 -16.22 -9.57 -7.57
C ARG A 215 -17.44 -10.50 -7.44
N ASP A 216 -18.65 -9.94 -7.45
CA ASP A 216 -19.88 -10.70 -7.28
C ASP A 216 -20.12 -11.66 -8.46
N ARG A 217 -19.89 -11.20 -9.70
CA ARG A 217 -20.00 -12.03 -10.90
C ARG A 217 -18.97 -13.18 -10.88
N TRP A 218 -17.72 -12.89 -10.57
CA TRP A 218 -16.67 -13.91 -10.54
C TRP A 218 -16.85 -14.89 -9.38
N ALA A 219 -17.27 -14.44 -8.23
CA ALA A 219 -17.57 -15.32 -7.10
C ALA A 219 -18.72 -16.31 -7.43
N ALA A 220 -19.74 -15.86 -8.17
CA ALA A 220 -20.81 -16.74 -8.62
C ALA A 220 -20.36 -17.75 -9.70
N HIS A 221 -19.43 -17.35 -10.58
CA HIS A 221 -18.96 -18.19 -11.68
C HIS A 221 -17.83 -19.16 -11.28
N TYR A 222 -16.97 -18.75 -10.33
CA TYR A 222 -15.79 -19.50 -9.87
C TYR A 222 -15.89 -19.84 -8.37
N PRO A 223 -16.80 -20.72 -7.94
CA PRO A 223 -17.10 -20.97 -6.51
C PRO A 223 -15.93 -21.64 -5.74
N ARG A 224 -14.88 -22.07 -6.44
CA ARG A 224 -13.65 -22.62 -5.84
C ARG A 224 -12.64 -21.55 -5.45
N LEU A 225 -12.86 -20.29 -5.83
CA LEU A 225 -11.99 -19.15 -5.54
C LEU A 225 -12.61 -18.28 -4.44
N GLU A 226 -11.76 -17.68 -3.61
CA GLU A 226 -12.20 -16.75 -2.58
C GLU A 226 -12.08 -15.30 -3.07
N PHE A 227 -13.16 -14.52 -2.86
CA PHE A 227 -13.23 -13.11 -3.25
C PHE A 227 -13.58 -12.21 -2.06
N ASN A 228 -13.02 -12.49 -0.89
CA ASN A 228 -13.37 -11.82 0.37
C ASN A 228 -12.77 -10.41 0.47
N VAL A 229 -11.70 -10.11 -0.28
CA VAL A 229 -11.01 -8.83 -0.23
C VAL A 229 -11.35 -7.97 -1.44
N LEU A 230 -11.82 -6.74 -1.18
CA LEU A 230 -11.89 -5.65 -2.15
C LEU A 230 -10.90 -4.56 -1.71
N SER A 231 -9.69 -4.60 -2.29
CA SER A 231 -8.63 -3.63 -2.03
C SER A 231 -8.79 -2.45 -2.98
N MET A 232 -9.40 -1.37 -2.50
CA MET A 232 -9.66 -0.14 -3.27
C MET A 232 -9.78 1.05 -2.34
N GLY A 233 -9.47 2.25 -2.85
CA GLY A 233 -9.46 3.48 -2.07
C GLY A 233 -8.08 3.82 -1.48
N MET A 234 -7.70 5.07 -1.63
CA MET A 234 -6.45 5.67 -1.16
C MET A 234 -6.74 6.91 -0.28
N SER A 235 -5.70 7.64 0.13
CA SER A 235 -5.83 8.80 1.03
C SER A 235 -6.86 9.85 0.59
N GLY A 236 -7.11 10.01 -0.71
CA GLY A 236 -8.02 11.02 -1.26
C GLY A 236 -9.45 10.53 -1.53
N ASP A 237 -9.68 9.21 -1.57
CA ASP A 237 -10.93 8.65 -2.07
C ASP A 237 -11.46 7.44 -1.26
N PHE A 238 -10.78 7.04 -0.18
CA PHE A 238 -11.20 5.88 0.61
C PHE A 238 -12.63 6.00 1.19
N PRO A 239 -13.19 7.18 1.51
CA PRO A 239 -14.58 7.26 1.95
C PRO A 239 -15.57 6.78 0.87
N LEU A 240 -15.30 7.10 -0.40
CA LEU A 240 -16.07 6.63 -1.54
C LEU A 240 -15.93 5.11 -1.71
N ALA A 241 -14.70 4.61 -1.57
CA ALA A 241 -14.43 3.18 -1.66
C ALA A 241 -15.14 2.39 -0.55
N ILE A 242 -15.16 2.90 0.69
CA ILE A 242 -15.89 2.31 1.82
C ILE A 242 -17.38 2.25 1.52
N ALA A 243 -17.97 3.33 0.99
CA ALA A 243 -19.38 3.39 0.60
C ALA A 243 -19.72 2.38 -0.51
N GLU A 244 -18.78 2.09 -1.42
CA GLU A 244 -18.95 1.10 -2.49
C GLU A 244 -18.51 -0.32 -2.09
N GLY A 245 -18.16 -0.57 -0.83
CA GLY A 245 -17.93 -1.91 -0.29
C GLY A 245 -16.48 -2.34 -0.16
N ALA A 246 -15.51 -1.41 -0.17
CA ALA A 246 -14.10 -1.75 0.11
C ALA A 246 -13.97 -2.51 1.43
N THR A 247 -13.20 -3.59 1.44
CA THR A 247 -12.83 -4.31 2.66
C THR A 247 -11.38 -4.03 3.07
N ARG A 248 -10.58 -3.42 2.17
CA ARG A 248 -9.24 -2.94 2.43
C ARG A 248 -9.02 -1.60 1.74
N ILE A 249 -8.50 -0.63 2.48
CA ILE A 249 -8.07 0.67 1.95
C ILE A 249 -6.57 0.84 2.11
N ARG A 250 -5.94 1.61 1.22
CA ARG A 250 -4.49 1.80 1.14
C ARG A 250 -4.12 3.26 1.37
N VAL A 251 -3.66 3.58 2.56
CA VAL A 251 -3.40 4.96 2.98
C VAL A 251 -1.90 5.16 3.20
N GLY A 252 -1.31 6.11 2.51
CA GLY A 252 0.12 6.45 2.65
C GLY A 252 0.32 7.85 3.16
N THR A 253 0.10 8.85 2.32
CA THR A 253 0.38 10.27 2.60
C THR A 253 -0.36 10.81 3.82
N ALA A 254 -1.57 10.33 4.10
CA ALA A 254 -2.32 10.76 5.28
C ALA A 254 -1.71 10.21 6.60
N ILE A 255 -0.98 9.09 6.56
CA ILE A 255 -0.30 8.51 7.72
C ILE A 255 1.13 9.09 7.84
N PHE A 256 1.91 8.98 6.75
CA PHE A 256 3.34 9.27 6.78
C PHE A 256 3.70 10.69 6.34
N GLY A 257 2.72 11.52 5.98
CA GLY A 257 2.94 12.90 5.55
C GLY A 257 3.32 13.03 4.07
N LYS A 258 3.56 14.28 3.63
CA LYS A 258 4.11 14.54 2.29
C LYS A 258 5.57 14.09 2.27
N ARG A 259 5.96 13.40 1.19
CA ARG A 259 7.34 12.96 0.98
C ARG A 259 8.29 14.15 1.04
N ALA A 260 9.30 14.12 1.90
CA ALA A 260 10.49 14.91 1.67
C ALA A 260 11.08 14.43 0.33
N LEU A 261 11.37 15.35 -0.58
CA LEU A 261 12.07 15.00 -1.81
C LEU A 261 13.40 14.35 -1.39
N TYR A 262 13.47 13.03 -1.54
CA TYR A 262 14.74 12.32 -1.31
C TYR A 262 15.71 12.74 -2.42
N THR A 263 16.55 13.71 -2.13
CA THR A 263 17.74 14.04 -2.91
C THR A 263 18.84 13.07 -2.49
N GLY A 264 18.71 11.79 -2.87
CA GLY A 264 19.77 10.82 -2.72
C GLY A 264 20.94 11.14 -3.64
N PRO A 265 22.17 10.70 -3.29
CA PRO A 265 23.31 10.85 -4.17
C PRO A 265 23.03 10.15 -5.51
N GLN A 266 23.40 10.85 -6.61
CA GLN A 266 23.36 10.36 -7.98
C GLN A 266 24.34 9.22 -8.20
#